data_9f7bf6a52f81e305d550237982b07a40
#
_entry.id   9f7bf6a52f81e305d550237982b07a40
#
_cell.length_a   1.000
_cell.length_b   1.000
_cell.length_c   1.000
_cell.angle_alpha   90.00
_cell.angle_beta   90.00
_cell.angle_gamma   90.00
#
_symmetry.space_group_name_H-M   'P 1'
#
loop_
_entity.id
_entity.type
_entity.pdbx_description
1 polymer ?
#
loop_
_entity_poly.entity_id
_entity_poly.type
_entity_poly.pdbx_seq_one_letter_code
_entity_poly.pdbx_strand_id
1 'polypeptide(L)'
;MKKTTKMFVMAALLMAGSQIHAQEEHQYVDLGLPSGTLWATCNVGANSPEEAGDYFAWGETTPKEKYYWTTYKYSYNGAESAFTKYCTDGRYGDGRHGYNGFYDNLIVLQAGDDAATVTWGNEWCTPTKEQWDELKSNTTSSRTTQNGISGRLYTSKKNGSSIFLPLAGYRWDRWENKLEGVGYNAQYWSSTLNDKDSSMAWAYIITSAEWKVKSINRSSGVSVRPVRSAK
;
A
#
# COMPACT_ATOMS: atom_id res chain seq x y z
N MET A 1 54.37 5.07 61.31
CA MET A 1 52.94 4.85 60.93
C MET A 1 52.80 5.15 59.44
N LYS A 2 52.74 4.11 58.63
CA LYS A 2 52.55 4.22 57.13
C LYS A 2 51.08 4.04 56.84
N LYS A 3 50.41 5.06 56.35
CA LYS A 3 49.01 4.96 55.79
C LYS A 3 49.01 4.47 54.37
N THR A 4 48.47 3.29 54.17
CA THR A 4 48.25 2.69 52.81
C THR A 4 46.95 3.17 52.32
N THR A 5 46.96 3.97 51.27
CA THR A 5 45.73 4.40 50.51
C THR A 5 45.36 3.30 49.50
N LYS A 6 44.22 2.66 49.71
CA LYS A 6 43.64 1.73 48.74
C LYS A 6 42.89 2.50 47.66
N MET A 7 43.37 2.44 46.45
CA MET A 7 42.73 2.99 45.25
C MET A 7 41.69 1.99 44.74
N PHE A 8 40.42 2.33 44.85
CA PHE A 8 39.33 1.57 44.22
C PHE A 8 39.24 1.95 42.71
N VAL A 9 39.59 1.01 41.85
CA VAL A 9 39.31 1.13 40.42
C VAL A 9 37.87 0.67 40.19
N MET A 10 36.99 1.61 39.88
CA MET A 10 35.60 1.36 39.51
C MET A 10 35.56 1.06 38.02
N ALA A 11 35.45 -0.20 37.65
CA ALA A 11 35.22 -0.61 36.25
C ALA A 11 33.79 -0.28 35.85
N ALA A 12 33.61 0.73 35.03
CA ALA A 12 32.32 1.02 34.38
C ALA A 12 32.06 0.01 33.30
N LEU A 13 31.16 -0.94 33.52
CA LEU A 13 30.63 -1.85 32.53
C LEU A 13 29.68 -1.06 31.63
N LEU A 14 30.11 -0.69 30.44
CA LEU A 14 29.23 -0.19 29.37
C LEU A 14 28.34 -1.34 28.88
N MET A 15 27.13 -1.43 29.40
CA MET A 15 26.06 -2.22 28.81
C MET A 15 25.64 -1.53 27.54
N ALA A 16 26.09 -2.02 26.39
CA ALA A 16 25.49 -1.71 25.09
C ALA A 16 24.08 -2.34 25.08
N GLY A 17 23.10 -1.57 25.50
CA GLY A 17 21.70 -1.93 25.40
C GLY A 17 21.32 -1.96 23.92
N SER A 18 21.22 -3.16 23.34
CA SER A 18 20.53 -3.34 22.07
C SER A 18 19.09 -2.88 22.28
N GLN A 19 18.73 -1.73 21.72
CA GLN A 19 17.33 -1.30 21.64
C GLN A 19 16.63 -2.29 20.70
N ILE A 20 16.00 -3.30 21.27
CA ILE A 20 15.01 -4.09 20.57
C ILE A 20 13.84 -3.13 20.34
N HIS A 21 13.75 -2.56 19.14
CA HIS A 21 12.53 -1.91 18.70
C HIS A 21 11.50 -3.04 18.56
N ALA A 22 10.59 -3.12 19.53
CA ALA A 22 9.38 -3.90 19.35
C ALA A 22 8.66 -3.27 18.14
N GLN A 23 8.61 -3.99 17.02
CA GLN A 23 7.82 -3.60 15.86
C GLN A 23 6.37 -3.55 16.34
N GLU A 24 5.70 -2.40 16.23
CA GLU A 24 4.28 -2.31 16.55
C GLU A 24 3.53 -3.37 15.75
N GLU A 25 2.84 -4.26 16.45
CA GLU A 25 2.08 -5.33 15.81
C GLU A 25 0.80 -4.74 15.21
N HIS A 26 0.81 -4.50 13.91
CA HIS A 26 -0.36 -3.97 13.20
C HIS A 26 -1.52 -4.96 13.29
N GLN A 27 -2.70 -4.46 13.66
CA GLN A 27 -3.90 -5.27 13.85
C GLN A 27 -4.48 -5.74 12.52
N TYR A 28 -5.06 -6.93 12.53
CA TYR A 28 -5.72 -7.55 11.38
C TYR A 28 -7.02 -8.25 11.77
N VAL A 29 -7.81 -8.54 10.76
CA VAL A 29 -9.06 -9.32 10.87
C VAL A 29 -8.95 -10.55 10.00
N ASP A 30 -9.25 -11.71 10.58
CA ASP A 30 -9.54 -12.94 9.86
C ASP A 30 -11.00 -12.92 9.41
N LEU A 31 -11.20 -12.78 8.10
CA LEU A 31 -12.50 -12.84 7.46
C LEU A 31 -12.88 -14.28 7.06
N GLY A 32 -12.04 -15.27 7.38
CA GLY A 32 -12.23 -16.66 6.98
C GLY A 32 -12.24 -16.88 5.47
N LEU A 33 -11.45 -16.08 4.74
CA LEU A 33 -11.36 -16.18 3.29
C LEU A 33 -10.72 -17.50 2.86
N PRO A 34 -11.07 -18.04 1.69
CA PRO A 34 -10.51 -19.31 1.19
C PRO A 34 -8.98 -19.36 1.12
N SER A 35 -8.34 -18.24 0.75
CA SER A 35 -6.87 -18.13 0.71
C SER A 35 -6.19 -18.07 2.07
N GLY A 36 -6.96 -17.86 3.17
CA GLY A 36 -6.41 -17.54 4.48
C GLY A 36 -5.83 -16.13 4.59
N THR A 37 -6.11 -15.24 3.65
CA THR A 37 -5.65 -13.85 3.69
C THR A 37 -6.24 -13.12 4.89
N LEU A 38 -5.36 -12.50 5.69
CA LEU A 38 -5.71 -11.64 6.82
C LEU A 38 -5.61 -10.17 6.37
N TRP A 39 -6.64 -9.38 6.69
CA TRP A 39 -6.74 -7.98 6.26
C TRP A 39 -6.39 -7.04 7.41
N ALA A 40 -5.51 -6.09 7.17
CA ALA A 40 -5.20 -5.03 8.14
C ALA A 40 -6.46 -4.23 8.51
N THR A 41 -6.52 -3.76 9.76
CA THR A 41 -7.60 -2.88 10.21
C THR A 41 -7.46 -1.46 9.68
N CYS A 42 -6.22 -0.99 9.43
CA CYS A 42 -5.89 0.37 9.01
C CYS A 42 -5.21 0.41 7.64
N ASN A 43 -5.23 1.57 6.99
CA ASN A 43 -4.39 1.85 5.82
C ASN A 43 -2.94 2.12 6.24
N VAL A 44 -1.98 1.99 5.32
CA VAL A 44 -0.60 2.46 5.56
C VAL A 44 -0.62 3.96 5.89
N GLY A 45 0.08 4.37 6.95
CA GLY A 45 0.10 5.75 7.44
C GLY A 45 -1.11 6.18 8.28
N ALA A 46 -2.06 5.25 8.56
CA ALA A 46 -3.21 5.51 9.42
C ALA A 46 -3.04 4.88 10.82
N ASN A 47 -3.56 5.53 11.85
CA ASN A 47 -3.56 5.04 13.23
C ASN A 47 -4.91 4.41 13.63
N SER A 48 -5.97 4.65 12.85
CA SER A 48 -7.30 4.08 13.08
C SER A 48 -7.96 3.63 11.77
N PRO A 49 -8.95 2.73 11.81
CA PRO A 49 -9.60 2.17 10.62
C PRO A 49 -10.27 3.21 9.72
N GLU A 50 -10.72 4.32 10.28
CA GLU A 50 -11.41 5.40 9.57
C GLU A 50 -10.48 6.43 8.94
N GLU A 51 -9.20 6.47 9.32
CA GLU A 51 -8.25 7.39 8.72
C GLU A 51 -7.87 6.96 7.30
N ALA A 52 -7.68 7.95 6.42
CA ALA A 52 -7.29 7.72 5.04
C ALA A 52 -5.90 7.10 4.91
N GLY A 53 -4.99 7.42 5.85
CA GLY A 53 -3.57 7.11 5.76
C GLY A 53 -2.88 7.90 4.65
N ASP A 54 -1.74 7.41 4.25
CA ASP A 54 -0.93 7.99 3.18
C ASP A 54 -1.41 7.55 1.79
N TYR A 55 -1.05 8.36 0.79
CA TYR A 55 -1.28 8.04 -0.61
C TYR A 55 0.04 7.70 -1.28
N PHE A 56 0.04 6.69 -2.13
CA PHE A 56 1.23 6.21 -2.84
C PHE A 56 0.96 6.13 -4.33
N ALA A 57 1.93 6.47 -5.16
CA ALA A 57 1.92 6.02 -6.54
C ALA A 57 2.31 4.53 -6.58
N TRP A 58 1.84 3.80 -7.57
CA TRP A 58 2.03 2.36 -7.63
C TRP A 58 3.52 1.97 -7.73
N GLY A 59 3.99 1.16 -6.80
CA GLY A 59 5.40 0.78 -6.70
C GLY A 59 6.30 1.82 -6.03
N GLU A 60 5.74 2.90 -5.48
CA GLU A 60 6.45 3.84 -4.63
C GLU A 60 6.14 3.58 -3.16
N THR A 61 7.14 3.75 -2.31
CA THR A 61 7.08 3.41 -0.88
C THR A 61 7.12 4.64 0.03
N THR A 62 7.17 5.83 -0.56
CA THR A 62 7.16 7.11 0.14
C THR A 62 6.03 7.98 -0.40
N PRO A 63 5.16 8.54 0.46
CA PRO A 63 4.16 9.51 0.04
C PRO A 63 4.82 10.79 -0.49
N LYS A 64 4.12 11.50 -1.36
CA LYS A 64 4.61 12.74 -1.97
C LYS A 64 3.48 13.76 -2.15
N GLU A 65 3.85 15.01 -2.42
CA GLU A 65 2.88 16.08 -2.62
C GLU A 65 2.21 16.01 -4.00
N LYS A 66 2.95 15.59 -5.03
CA LYS A 66 2.49 15.63 -6.43
C LYS A 66 2.56 14.27 -7.09
N TYR A 67 1.43 13.84 -7.66
CA TYR A 67 1.23 12.55 -8.31
C TYR A 67 1.07 12.75 -9.82
N TYR A 68 2.19 13.03 -10.50
CA TYR A 68 2.28 13.23 -11.94
C TYR A 68 3.26 12.22 -12.55
N TRP A 69 3.17 11.98 -13.84
CA TRP A 69 4.13 11.17 -14.57
C TRP A 69 5.56 11.74 -14.44
N THR A 70 5.68 13.06 -14.41
CA THR A 70 6.98 13.75 -14.23
C THR A 70 7.62 13.54 -12.85
N THR A 71 6.84 13.10 -11.87
CA THR A 71 7.32 12.78 -10.51
C THR A 71 7.28 11.29 -10.21
N TYR A 72 6.85 10.46 -11.17
CA TYR A 72 6.71 9.03 -10.96
C TYR A 72 8.06 8.31 -11.10
N LYS A 73 8.43 7.54 -10.06
CA LYS A 73 9.74 6.88 -9.92
C LYS A 73 10.14 6.03 -11.12
N TYR A 74 9.20 5.33 -11.72
CA TYR A 74 9.46 4.40 -12.82
C TYR A 74 9.15 4.98 -14.19
N SER A 75 8.82 6.26 -14.28
CA SER A 75 8.69 6.96 -15.55
C SER A 75 10.04 7.48 -16.02
N TYR A 76 10.39 7.24 -17.27
CA TYR A 76 11.56 7.85 -17.90
C TYR A 76 11.18 9.24 -18.44
N ASN A 77 11.86 10.27 -17.94
CA ASN A 77 11.62 11.68 -18.30
C ASN A 77 10.14 12.14 -18.15
N GLY A 78 9.38 11.53 -17.25
CA GLY A 78 7.99 11.91 -17.02
C GLY A 78 7.00 11.44 -18.11
N ALA A 79 7.42 10.55 -18.97
CA ALA A 79 6.54 10.03 -20.01
C ALA A 79 5.61 8.95 -19.46
N GLU A 80 4.33 9.00 -19.86
CA GLU A 80 3.32 8.00 -19.50
C GLU A 80 3.42 6.69 -20.29
N SER A 81 4.37 6.59 -21.18
CA SER A 81 4.61 5.45 -22.07
C SER A 81 6.06 4.99 -22.08
N ALA A 82 6.87 5.41 -21.11
CA ALA A 82 8.28 5.02 -21.05
C ALA A 82 8.65 4.63 -19.60
N PHE A 83 8.75 3.34 -19.34
CA PHE A 83 8.97 2.80 -18.00
C PHE A 83 10.34 2.14 -17.84
N THR A 84 10.91 2.30 -16.64
CA THR A 84 12.19 1.72 -16.23
C THR A 84 12.03 0.45 -15.40
N LYS A 85 10.80 0.11 -14.98
CA LYS A 85 10.46 -1.10 -14.24
C LYS A 85 8.97 -1.43 -14.36
N TYR A 86 8.62 -2.72 -14.21
CA TYR A 86 7.26 -3.24 -14.36
C TYR A 86 6.70 -2.93 -15.75
N CYS A 87 7.39 -3.39 -16.74
CA CYS A 87 7.02 -3.22 -18.14
C CYS A 87 6.89 -4.58 -18.82
N THR A 88 5.71 -4.86 -19.37
CA THR A 88 5.38 -6.12 -20.06
C THR A 88 5.45 -6.01 -21.56
N ASP A 89 5.58 -4.81 -22.10
CA ASP A 89 5.62 -4.54 -23.53
C ASP A 89 6.68 -3.49 -23.85
N GLY A 90 7.64 -3.82 -24.73
CA GLY A 90 8.71 -2.93 -25.15
C GLY A 90 8.26 -1.60 -25.74
N ARG A 91 6.99 -1.47 -26.16
CA ARG A 91 6.41 -0.19 -26.57
C ARG A 91 6.30 0.81 -25.42
N TYR A 92 6.25 0.31 -24.17
CA TYR A 92 6.23 1.11 -22.95
C TYR A 92 7.60 1.14 -22.27
N GLY A 93 8.66 0.65 -22.90
CA GLY A 93 10.02 0.70 -22.37
C GLY A 93 10.56 2.13 -22.24
N ASP A 94 11.71 2.28 -21.60
CA ASP A 94 12.27 3.56 -21.15
C ASP A 94 12.64 4.56 -22.25
N GLY A 95 12.34 4.29 -23.50
CA GLY A 95 12.55 5.18 -24.64
C GLY A 95 14.01 5.40 -25.05
N ARG A 96 14.98 5.02 -24.22
CA ARG A 96 16.41 5.08 -24.56
C ARG A 96 16.79 4.11 -25.68
N HIS A 97 16.00 3.08 -25.83
CA HIS A 97 16.18 2.00 -26.79
C HIS A 97 15.13 2.01 -27.92
N GLY A 98 14.36 3.09 -28.04
CA GLY A 98 13.29 3.23 -29.02
C GLY A 98 12.10 2.31 -28.74
N TYR A 99 11.33 1.95 -29.79
CA TYR A 99 10.16 1.08 -29.69
C TYR A 99 10.47 -0.37 -29.28
N ASN A 100 11.73 -0.78 -29.25
CA ASN A 100 12.22 -2.05 -28.73
C ASN A 100 12.84 -1.85 -27.34
N GLY A 101 12.29 -0.94 -26.56
CA GLY A 101 12.79 -0.57 -25.26
C GLY A 101 12.72 -1.71 -24.26
N PHE A 102 13.20 -1.38 -23.06
CA PHE A 102 13.24 -2.28 -21.92
C PHE A 102 11.86 -2.86 -21.57
N TYR A 103 11.82 -4.14 -21.26
CA TYR A 103 10.71 -4.80 -20.55
C TYR A 103 11.27 -5.88 -19.62
N ASP A 104 10.64 -6.06 -18.47
CA ASP A 104 11.08 -7.01 -17.43
C ASP A 104 10.04 -8.09 -17.11
N ASN A 105 8.84 -7.97 -17.67
CA ASN A 105 7.71 -8.87 -17.42
C ASN A 105 7.30 -9.00 -15.95
N LEU A 106 7.68 -8.06 -15.10
CA LEU A 106 7.24 -8.02 -13.71
C LEU A 106 5.81 -7.50 -13.65
N ILE A 107 4.90 -8.32 -13.18
CA ILE A 107 3.46 -8.00 -13.09
C ILE A 107 2.96 -7.86 -11.65
N VAL A 108 3.82 -8.11 -10.66
CA VAL A 108 3.50 -7.96 -9.23
C VAL A 108 4.61 -7.17 -8.55
N LEU A 109 4.26 -6.27 -7.64
CA LEU A 109 5.23 -5.49 -6.87
C LEU A 109 6.23 -6.42 -6.16
N GLN A 110 7.50 -6.08 -6.28
CA GLN A 110 8.55 -6.67 -5.47
C GLN A 110 8.53 -6.04 -4.07
N ALA A 111 8.98 -6.77 -3.06
CA ALA A 111 8.94 -6.34 -1.65
C ALA A 111 9.54 -4.94 -1.41
N GLY A 112 10.64 -4.59 -2.09
CA GLY A 112 11.28 -3.27 -1.97
C GLY A 112 10.51 -2.10 -2.62
N ASP A 113 9.45 -2.40 -3.38
CA ASP A 113 8.59 -1.42 -4.05
C ASP A 113 7.14 -1.48 -3.54
N ASP A 114 6.89 -2.28 -2.53
CA ASP A 114 5.58 -2.41 -1.89
C ASP A 114 5.53 -1.54 -0.63
N ALA A 115 4.67 -0.52 -0.64
CA ALA A 115 4.55 0.42 0.47
C ALA A 115 4.17 -0.27 1.80
N ALA A 116 3.31 -1.30 1.75
CA ALA A 116 2.95 -2.07 2.93
C ALA A 116 4.15 -2.84 3.49
N THR A 117 4.89 -3.55 2.62
CA THR A 117 6.08 -4.32 3.02
C THR A 117 7.17 -3.42 3.59
N VAL A 118 7.48 -2.30 2.92
CA VAL A 118 8.56 -1.40 3.37
C VAL A 118 8.21 -0.68 4.67
N THR A 119 6.94 -0.31 4.87
CA THR A 119 6.53 0.45 6.05
C THR A 119 6.23 -0.45 7.26
N TRP A 120 5.59 -1.62 7.04
CA TRP A 120 5.10 -2.49 8.11
C TRP A 120 5.91 -3.80 8.29
N GLY A 121 6.85 -4.07 7.40
CA GLY A 121 7.69 -5.25 7.44
C GLY A 121 7.21 -6.40 6.54
N ASN A 122 8.08 -7.40 6.36
CA ASN A 122 7.94 -8.46 5.35
C ASN A 122 6.75 -9.40 5.54
N GLU A 123 6.05 -9.34 6.65
CA GLU A 123 4.80 -10.11 6.85
C GLU A 123 3.60 -9.45 6.16
N TRP A 124 3.71 -8.19 5.76
CA TRP A 124 2.68 -7.39 5.14
C TRP A 124 2.97 -7.10 3.68
N CYS A 125 1.94 -7.06 2.88
CA CYS A 125 2.04 -6.63 1.48
C CYS A 125 0.76 -5.93 1.02
N THR A 126 0.86 -5.21 -0.09
CA THR A 126 -0.30 -4.71 -0.84
C THR A 126 -1.06 -5.90 -1.43
N PRO A 127 -2.39 -6.02 -1.26
CA PRO A 127 -3.16 -7.15 -1.77
C PRO A 127 -3.07 -7.24 -3.29
N THR A 128 -3.08 -8.46 -3.83
CA THR A 128 -3.18 -8.67 -5.28
C THR A 128 -4.59 -8.38 -5.77
N LYS A 129 -4.73 -8.29 -7.09
CA LYS A 129 -6.06 -8.18 -7.74
C LYS A 129 -6.98 -9.34 -7.33
N GLU A 130 -6.46 -10.54 -7.28
CA GLU A 130 -7.19 -11.76 -6.93
C GLU A 130 -7.66 -11.71 -5.47
N GLN A 131 -6.86 -11.19 -4.54
CA GLN A 131 -7.25 -11.02 -3.13
C GLN A 131 -8.36 -9.97 -2.98
N TRP A 132 -8.36 -8.90 -3.77
CA TRP A 132 -9.49 -7.96 -3.85
C TRP A 132 -10.76 -8.61 -4.41
N ASP A 133 -10.65 -9.42 -5.47
CA ASP A 133 -11.77 -10.17 -6.04
C ASP A 133 -12.29 -11.22 -5.05
N GLU A 134 -11.41 -11.86 -4.28
CA GLU A 134 -11.78 -12.80 -3.22
C GLU A 134 -12.53 -12.10 -2.07
N LEU A 135 -12.02 -10.97 -1.56
CA LEU A 135 -12.73 -10.14 -0.58
C LEU A 135 -14.15 -9.83 -1.07
N LYS A 136 -14.24 -9.36 -2.32
CA LYS A 136 -15.50 -9.04 -2.96
C LYS A 136 -16.48 -10.21 -2.97
N SER A 137 -16.03 -11.37 -3.32
CA SER A 137 -16.88 -12.56 -3.50
C SER A 137 -17.36 -13.15 -2.17
N ASN A 138 -16.55 -13.01 -1.10
CA ASN A 138 -16.78 -13.65 0.19
C ASN A 138 -17.33 -12.72 1.29
N THR A 139 -17.58 -11.45 0.97
CA THR A 139 -18.19 -10.50 1.91
C THR A 139 -19.48 -9.92 1.36
N THR A 140 -20.33 -9.43 2.26
CA THR A 140 -21.34 -8.43 1.97
C THR A 140 -20.79 -7.05 2.28
N SER A 141 -21.28 -6.00 1.63
CA SER A 141 -20.82 -4.65 1.94
C SER A 141 -21.97 -3.68 2.12
N SER A 142 -21.86 -2.81 3.13
CA SER A 142 -22.81 -1.74 3.40
C SER A 142 -22.08 -0.41 3.54
N ARG A 143 -22.69 0.68 3.05
CA ARG A 143 -22.20 2.02 3.34
C ARG A 143 -22.52 2.37 4.79
N THR A 144 -21.55 2.93 5.49
CA THR A 144 -21.69 3.34 6.88
C THR A 144 -20.77 4.51 7.21
N THR A 145 -20.89 5.01 8.42
CA THR A 145 -20.01 6.04 8.98
C THR A 145 -19.42 5.50 10.29
N GLN A 146 -18.10 5.61 10.43
CA GLN A 146 -17.37 5.28 11.65
C GLN A 146 -16.63 6.52 12.11
N ASN A 147 -16.83 6.95 13.36
CA ASN A 147 -16.26 8.18 13.95
C ASN A 147 -16.41 9.42 13.05
N GLY A 148 -17.58 9.56 12.39
CA GLY A 148 -17.87 10.69 11.50
C GLY A 148 -17.32 10.54 10.08
N ILE A 149 -16.52 9.51 9.78
CA ILE A 149 -15.93 9.28 8.46
C ILE A 149 -16.76 8.27 7.68
N SER A 150 -17.19 8.68 6.48
CA SER A 150 -17.91 7.80 5.56
C SER A 150 -17.01 6.71 5.01
N GLY A 151 -17.54 5.49 4.93
CA GLY A 151 -16.83 4.34 4.42
C GLY A 151 -17.77 3.20 4.04
N ARG A 152 -17.18 2.03 3.79
CA ARG A 152 -17.90 0.78 3.62
C ARG A 152 -17.41 -0.25 4.60
N LEU A 153 -18.35 -0.93 5.24
CA LEU A 153 -18.11 -2.10 6.06
C LEU A 153 -18.24 -3.34 5.19
N TYR A 154 -17.21 -4.17 5.18
CA TYR A 154 -17.18 -5.47 4.50
C TYR A 154 -17.29 -6.55 5.54
N THR A 155 -18.41 -7.30 5.54
CA THR A 155 -18.71 -8.34 6.52
C THR A 155 -18.59 -9.70 5.86
N SER A 156 -17.77 -10.56 6.44
CA SER A 156 -17.57 -11.95 6.00
C SER A 156 -18.87 -12.72 6.01
N LYS A 157 -19.15 -13.41 4.90
CA LYS A 157 -20.26 -14.36 4.79
C LYS A 157 -20.01 -15.64 5.60
N LYS A 158 -18.75 -15.93 5.97
CA LYS A 158 -18.35 -17.16 6.64
C LYS A 158 -18.40 -17.05 8.16
N ASN A 159 -17.87 -15.98 8.73
CA ASN A 159 -17.69 -15.85 10.18
C ASN A 159 -18.25 -14.56 10.79
N GLY A 160 -18.81 -13.65 9.98
CA GLY A 160 -19.37 -12.37 10.43
C GLY A 160 -18.36 -11.29 10.82
N SER A 161 -17.05 -11.59 10.80
CA SER A 161 -16.01 -10.58 11.03
C SER A 161 -16.05 -9.51 9.95
N SER A 162 -15.62 -8.29 10.29
CA SER A 162 -15.74 -7.15 9.38
C SER A 162 -14.50 -6.30 9.34
N ILE A 163 -14.25 -5.66 8.18
CA ILE A 163 -13.29 -4.56 8.02
C ILE A 163 -14.00 -3.32 7.50
N PHE A 164 -13.54 -2.16 7.94
CA PHE A 164 -14.00 -0.86 7.45
C PHE A 164 -12.98 -0.29 6.47
N LEU A 165 -13.45 0.14 5.29
CA LEU A 165 -12.66 0.86 4.29
C LEU A 165 -13.20 2.30 4.18
N PRO A 166 -12.44 3.32 4.61
CA PRO A 166 -12.87 4.72 4.49
C PRO A 166 -12.95 5.15 3.02
N LEU A 167 -13.89 6.05 2.73
CA LEU A 167 -13.98 6.72 1.44
C LEU A 167 -12.93 7.83 1.36
N ALA A 168 -11.67 7.41 1.31
CA ALA A 168 -10.47 8.23 1.44
C ALA A 168 -10.21 9.14 0.22
N GLY A 169 -10.96 8.98 -0.87
CA GLY A 169 -10.66 9.69 -2.11
C GLY A 169 -9.40 9.15 -2.81
N TYR A 170 -8.78 10.00 -3.60
CA TYR A 170 -7.56 9.72 -4.36
C TYR A 170 -6.93 11.02 -4.86
N ARG A 171 -5.66 10.98 -5.27
CA ARG A 171 -4.95 12.08 -5.93
C ARG A 171 -4.70 11.72 -7.38
N TRP A 172 -5.13 12.59 -8.29
CA TRP A 172 -4.97 12.35 -9.72
C TRP A 172 -4.04 13.38 -10.35
N ASP A 173 -3.43 12.99 -11.44
CA ASP A 173 -2.48 13.75 -12.24
C ASP A 173 -3.13 14.93 -13.04
N ARG A 174 -4.36 15.30 -12.72
CA ARG A 174 -5.08 16.41 -13.34
C ARG A 174 -5.29 17.55 -12.35
N TRP A 175 -5.20 18.80 -12.85
CA TRP A 175 -5.66 20.02 -12.16
C TRP A 175 -5.18 20.13 -10.70
N GLU A 176 -3.96 20.67 -10.51
CA GLU A 176 -3.41 21.01 -9.19
C GLU A 176 -3.20 19.83 -8.21
N ASN A 177 -3.34 18.57 -8.66
CA ASN A 177 -3.12 17.37 -7.83
C ASN A 177 -3.91 17.38 -6.50
N LYS A 178 -5.13 17.88 -6.53
CA LYS A 178 -6.02 17.91 -5.36
C LYS A 178 -6.46 16.51 -4.94
N LEU A 179 -6.71 16.37 -3.65
CA LEU A 179 -7.41 15.20 -3.11
C LEU A 179 -8.87 15.26 -3.52
N GLU A 180 -9.33 14.28 -4.29
CA GLU A 180 -10.68 14.22 -4.83
C GLU A 180 -11.49 13.10 -4.21
N GLY A 181 -12.81 13.28 -4.16
CA GLY A 181 -13.75 12.22 -3.84
C GLY A 181 -13.84 11.80 -2.38
N VAL A 182 -13.21 12.50 -1.45
CA VAL A 182 -13.29 12.19 -0.01
C VAL A 182 -14.75 12.15 0.45
N GLY A 183 -15.12 11.08 1.16
CA GLY A 183 -16.47 10.82 1.64
C GLY A 183 -17.45 10.27 0.58
N TYR A 184 -17.07 10.23 -0.70
CA TYR A 184 -17.92 9.76 -1.81
C TYR A 184 -17.36 8.54 -2.53
N ASN A 185 -16.05 8.48 -2.71
CA ASN A 185 -15.35 7.34 -3.30
C ASN A 185 -13.98 7.14 -2.67
N ALA A 186 -13.38 6.01 -2.97
CA ALA A 186 -12.00 5.70 -2.62
C ALA A 186 -11.38 4.80 -3.68
N GLN A 187 -10.06 4.83 -3.75
CA GLN A 187 -9.27 3.90 -4.53
C GLN A 187 -8.21 3.28 -3.64
N TYR A 188 -8.00 1.98 -3.81
CA TYR A 188 -7.01 1.20 -3.06
C TYR A 188 -6.16 0.41 -4.04
N TRP A 189 -4.83 0.52 -3.95
CA TRP A 189 -3.94 -0.23 -4.83
C TRP A 189 -4.09 -1.75 -4.65
N SER A 190 -3.95 -2.46 -5.76
CA SER A 190 -3.45 -3.82 -5.74
C SER A 190 -1.96 -3.82 -6.12
N SER A 191 -1.25 -4.89 -5.73
CA SER A 191 0.14 -5.10 -6.12
C SER A 191 0.29 -5.57 -7.58
N THR A 192 -0.81 -5.73 -8.31
CA THR A 192 -0.84 -6.31 -9.66
C THR A 192 -0.84 -5.24 -10.74
N LEU A 193 0.13 -5.32 -11.66
CA LEU A 193 0.18 -4.51 -12.88
C LEU A 193 -0.96 -4.92 -13.84
N ASN A 194 -1.43 -4.00 -14.67
CA ASN A 194 -2.18 -4.39 -15.86
C ASN A 194 -1.19 -4.88 -16.94
N ASP A 195 -1.17 -6.18 -17.17
CA ASP A 195 -0.25 -6.85 -18.11
C ASP A 195 -0.46 -6.47 -19.59
N LYS A 196 -1.60 -5.85 -19.90
CA LYS A 196 -1.96 -5.37 -21.25
C LYS A 196 -1.63 -3.90 -21.48
N ASP A 197 -1.40 -3.16 -20.39
CA ASP A 197 -1.08 -1.74 -20.44
C ASP A 197 -0.19 -1.39 -19.24
N SER A 198 1.12 -1.35 -19.50
CA SER A 198 2.11 -1.08 -18.46
C SER A 198 2.03 0.33 -17.86
N SER A 199 1.24 1.24 -18.42
CA SER A 199 0.96 2.55 -17.79
C SER A 199 -0.03 2.44 -16.63
N MET A 200 -0.71 1.30 -16.49
CA MET A 200 -1.80 1.09 -15.54
C MET A 200 -1.52 -0.05 -14.56
N ALA A 201 -2.01 0.08 -13.34
CA ALA A 201 -2.07 -1.00 -12.36
C ALA A 201 -3.51 -1.18 -11.85
N TRP A 202 -3.81 -2.38 -11.37
CA TRP A 202 -5.13 -2.68 -10.84
C TRP A 202 -5.34 -2.02 -9.48
N ALA A 203 -6.53 -1.47 -9.29
CA ALA A 203 -6.99 -0.87 -8.05
C ALA A 203 -8.41 -1.30 -7.72
N TYR A 204 -8.73 -1.33 -6.44
CA TYR A 204 -10.07 -1.53 -5.93
C TYR A 204 -10.75 -0.17 -5.78
N ILE A 205 -11.80 0.05 -6.55
CA ILE A 205 -12.53 1.33 -6.59
C ILE A 205 -13.86 1.18 -5.89
N ILE A 206 -14.12 2.04 -4.93
CA ILE A 206 -15.37 2.15 -4.18
C ILE A 206 -16.04 3.44 -4.59
N THR A 207 -17.29 3.37 -5.02
CA THR A 207 -18.15 4.52 -5.28
C THR A 207 -19.42 4.44 -4.43
N SER A 208 -20.28 5.45 -4.51
CA SER A 208 -21.58 5.41 -3.85
C SER A 208 -22.49 4.28 -4.37
N ALA A 209 -22.35 3.91 -5.64
CA ALA A 209 -23.22 2.94 -6.30
C ALA A 209 -22.62 1.53 -6.37
N GLU A 210 -21.31 1.42 -6.58
CA GLU A 210 -20.65 0.14 -6.86
C GLU A 210 -19.24 0.10 -6.27
N TRP A 211 -18.69 -1.09 -6.29
CA TRP A 211 -17.30 -1.39 -5.98
C TRP A 211 -16.79 -2.42 -6.97
N LYS A 212 -15.61 -2.15 -7.55
CA LYS A 212 -15.04 -2.96 -8.61
C LYS A 212 -13.52 -2.88 -8.65
N VAL A 213 -12.90 -3.89 -9.20
CA VAL A 213 -11.49 -3.84 -9.59
C VAL A 213 -11.39 -3.22 -10.97
N LYS A 214 -10.55 -2.20 -11.13
CA LYS A 214 -10.30 -1.48 -12.39
C LYS A 214 -8.83 -1.05 -12.44
N SER A 215 -8.25 -1.01 -13.63
CA SER A 215 -6.91 -0.45 -13.80
C SER A 215 -6.96 1.08 -13.91
N ILE A 216 -5.99 1.72 -13.28
CA ILE A 216 -5.80 3.18 -13.26
C ILE A 216 -4.33 3.53 -13.44
N ASN A 217 -4.03 4.79 -13.75
CA ASN A 217 -2.66 5.28 -13.96
C ASN A 217 -1.79 5.03 -12.73
N ARG A 218 -0.61 4.43 -12.96
CA ARG A 218 0.38 4.11 -11.90
C ARG A 218 0.88 5.33 -11.15
N SER A 219 0.88 6.52 -11.79
CA SER A 219 1.30 7.79 -11.18
C SER A 219 0.29 8.34 -10.17
N SER A 220 -0.95 7.83 -10.13
CA SER A 220 -2.00 8.30 -9.21
C SER A 220 -1.64 8.03 -7.74
N GLY A 221 -1.99 8.95 -6.87
CA GLY A 221 -1.87 8.79 -5.42
C GLY A 221 -3.09 8.09 -4.84
N VAL A 222 -2.91 6.86 -4.35
CA VAL A 222 -3.97 5.97 -3.92
C VAL A 222 -3.61 5.31 -2.59
N SER A 223 -4.61 5.05 -1.74
CA SER A 223 -4.42 4.39 -0.45
C SER A 223 -3.95 2.94 -0.60
N VAL A 224 -3.25 2.44 0.42
CA VAL A 224 -2.85 1.03 0.54
C VAL A 224 -3.49 0.43 1.78
N ARG A 225 -4.30 -0.62 1.63
CA ARG A 225 -4.81 -1.46 2.71
C ARG A 225 -4.00 -2.75 2.73
N PRO A 226 -3.13 -2.98 3.70
CA PRO A 226 -2.27 -4.15 3.75
C PRO A 226 -3.03 -5.46 4.00
N VAL A 227 -2.41 -6.54 3.53
CA VAL A 227 -2.77 -7.92 3.86
C VAL A 227 -1.55 -8.70 4.31
N ARG A 228 -1.78 -9.85 4.98
CA ARG A 228 -0.77 -10.85 5.30
C ARG A 228 -1.35 -12.25 5.17
N SER A 229 -0.49 -13.25 5.01
CA SER A 229 -0.90 -14.65 5.07
C SER A 229 -1.16 -15.08 6.51
N ALA A 230 -2.12 -15.96 6.74
CA ALA A 230 -2.19 -16.70 7.98
C ALA A 230 -0.90 -17.53 8.16
N LYS A 231 -0.35 -17.53 9.38
CA LYS A 231 0.82 -18.38 9.72
C LYS A 231 0.40 -19.81 9.86
#